data_6ac6a78401b26552f6820a4b54c5a7cf
#
_entry.id   6ac6a78401b26552f6820a4b54c5a7cf
#
_cell.length_a   1.000
_cell.length_b   1.000
_cell.length_c   1.000
_cell.angle_alpha   90.00
_cell.angle_beta   90.00
_cell.angle_gamma   90.00
#
_symmetry.space_group_name_H-M   'P 1'
#
loop_
_entity.id
_entity.type
_entity.pdbx_description
1 polymer ?
#
loop_
_entity_poly.entity_id
_entity_poly.type
_entity_poly.pdbx_seq_one_letter_code
_entity_poly.pdbx_strand_id
1 'polypeptide(L)'
;MPGATYFFTVNLRDRSSDLLIREIDLLRDTVRATKARHPFHIDAWVVLPEHMHCMWTLPEGDADFALRWKVIKFGFSRRLPSREVLSATQHRRGERAIWQ
;
A
#
# COMPACT_ATOMS: atom_id res chain seq x y z
N MET A 1 21.27 14.81 3.61
CA MET A 1 20.83 14.10 4.83
C MET A 1 19.46 13.51 4.63
N PRO A 2 19.16 12.32 5.14
CA PRO A 2 17.81 11.79 5.07
C PRO A 2 16.87 12.58 5.97
N GLY A 3 15.58 12.52 5.65
CA GLY A 3 14.54 13.07 6.50
C GLY A 3 14.17 12.12 7.62
N ALA A 4 12.94 12.27 8.14
CA ALA A 4 12.48 11.45 9.25
C ALA A 4 12.16 10.02 8.82
N THR A 5 12.26 9.10 9.76
CA THR A 5 11.88 7.70 9.59
C THR A 5 10.54 7.47 10.27
N TYR A 6 9.65 6.76 9.56
CA TYR A 6 8.29 6.48 10.01
C TYR A 6 8.03 4.99 10.00
N PHE A 7 7.25 4.53 10.96
CA PHE A 7 6.79 3.15 11.03
C PHE A 7 5.28 3.10 10.77
N PHE A 8 4.86 2.17 9.91
CA PHE A 8 3.44 2.03 9.53
C PHE A 8 2.96 0.61 9.70
N THR A 9 1.69 0.47 10.09
CA THR A 9 0.95 -0.78 9.99
C THR A 9 -0.26 -0.51 9.12
N VAL A 10 -0.41 -1.30 8.06
CA VAL A 10 -1.49 -1.13 7.08
C VAL A 10 -2.27 -2.43 6.99
N ASN A 11 -3.58 -2.35 7.19
CA ASN A 11 -4.45 -3.52 7.27
C ASN A 11 -5.43 -3.56 6.11
N LEU A 12 -5.73 -4.78 5.65
CA LEU A 12 -6.90 -5.00 4.83
C LEU A 12 -8.15 -4.94 5.71
N ARG A 13 -9.26 -4.53 5.10
CA ARG A 13 -10.55 -4.53 5.79
C ARG A 13 -10.97 -5.95 6.16
N ASP A 14 -10.78 -6.91 5.25
CA ASP A 14 -11.08 -8.32 5.47
C ASP A 14 -9.88 -8.99 6.13
N ARG A 15 -9.97 -9.23 7.42
CA ARG A 15 -8.87 -9.79 8.21
C ARG A 15 -8.66 -11.30 7.95
N SER A 16 -9.57 -11.93 7.22
CA SER A 16 -9.41 -13.35 6.82
C SER A 16 -8.79 -13.50 5.45
N SER A 17 -8.49 -12.40 4.76
CA SER A 17 -7.96 -12.40 3.40
C SER A 17 -6.49 -12.80 3.37
N ASP A 18 -6.08 -13.43 2.25
CA ASP A 18 -4.67 -13.69 1.95
C ASP A 18 -4.17 -12.83 0.79
N LEU A 19 -4.90 -11.76 0.47
CA LEU A 19 -4.72 -10.97 -0.74
C LEU A 19 -3.29 -10.44 -0.90
N LEU A 20 -2.69 -9.93 0.17
CA LEU A 20 -1.37 -9.31 0.06
C LEU A 20 -0.29 -10.31 -0.33
N ILE A 21 -0.40 -11.55 0.13
CA ILE A 21 0.54 -12.61 -0.25
C ILE A 21 0.20 -13.14 -1.64
N ARG A 22 -1.09 -13.37 -1.91
CA ARG A 22 -1.54 -13.89 -3.19
C ARG A 22 -1.18 -12.95 -4.34
N GLU A 23 -1.24 -11.63 -4.11
CA GLU A 23 -0.91 -10.61 -5.11
C GLU A 23 0.38 -9.87 -4.76
N ILE A 24 1.35 -10.59 -4.22
CA ILE A 24 2.59 -9.97 -3.74
C ILE A 24 3.39 -9.29 -4.85
N ASP A 25 3.39 -9.86 -6.04
CA ASP A 25 4.13 -9.27 -7.16
C ASP A 25 3.51 -7.94 -7.59
N LEU A 26 2.17 -7.89 -7.62
CA LEU A 26 1.46 -6.66 -7.93
C LEU A 26 1.73 -5.59 -6.87
N LEU A 27 1.74 -5.98 -5.60
CA LEU A 27 2.04 -5.07 -4.51
C LEU A 27 3.45 -4.51 -4.64
N ARG A 28 4.42 -5.35 -4.92
CA ARG A 28 5.81 -4.92 -5.13
C ARG A 28 5.94 -3.96 -6.30
N ASP A 29 5.28 -4.27 -7.41
CA ASP A 29 5.32 -3.42 -8.59
C ASP A 29 4.69 -2.06 -8.32
N THR A 30 3.59 -2.04 -7.57
CA THR A 30 2.91 -0.80 -7.19
C THR A 30 3.81 0.07 -6.30
N VAL A 31 4.46 -0.53 -5.32
CA VAL A 31 5.39 0.19 -4.44
C VAL A 31 6.58 0.72 -5.23
N ARG A 32 7.13 -0.10 -6.14
CA ARG A 32 8.26 0.32 -6.99
C ARG A 32 7.88 1.51 -7.85
N ALA A 33 6.70 1.48 -8.47
CA ALA A 33 6.22 2.59 -9.29
C ALA A 33 6.01 3.85 -8.47
N THR A 34 5.51 3.71 -7.24
CA THR A 34 5.31 4.84 -6.34
C THR A 34 6.65 5.46 -5.96
N LYS A 35 7.65 4.64 -5.62
CA LYS A 35 9.00 5.13 -5.29
C LYS A 35 9.65 5.88 -6.44
N ALA A 36 9.39 5.46 -7.67
CA ALA A 36 9.95 6.12 -8.84
C ALA A 36 9.40 7.54 -9.01
N ARG A 37 8.15 7.76 -8.64
CA ARG A 37 7.49 9.06 -8.78
C ARG A 37 7.60 9.91 -7.52
N HIS A 38 7.62 9.29 -6.36
CA HIS A 38 7.68 9.96 -5.05
C HIS A 38 8.72 9.25 -4.18
N PRO A 39 10.01 9.56 -4.36
CA PRO A 39 11.09 8.79 -3.76
C PRO A 39 11.00 8.70 -2.24
N PHE A 40 11.31 7.52 -1.73
CA PHE A 40 11.49 7.26 -0.31
C PHE A 40 12.33 6.00 -0.16
N HIS A 41 12.95 5.85 1.01
CA HIS A 41 13.77 4.67 1.31
C HIS A 41 12.95 3.69 2.15
N ILE A 42 12.98 2.43 1.78
CA ILE A 42 12.33 1.37 2.56
C ILE A 42 13.40 0.75 3.46
N ASP A 43 13.33 1.04 4.76
CA ASP A 43 14.26 0.49 5.74
C ASP A 43 13.91 -0.93 6.11
N ALA A 44 12.62 -1.24 6.18
CA ALA A 44 12.12 -2.57 6.47
C ALA A 44 10.70 -2.72 5.92
N TRP A 45 10.35 -3.94 5.51
CA TRP A 45 9.02 -4.21 4.99
C TRP A 45 8.70 -5.68 5.20
N VAL A 46 7.65 -5.94 5.96
CA VAL A 46 7.14 -7.28 6.24
C VAL A 46 5.70 -7.35 5.75
N VAL A 47 5.41 -8.29 4.86
CA VAL A 47 4.08 -8.50 4.31
C VAL A 47 3.50 -9.79 4.87
N LEU A 48 2.33 -9.67 5.50
CA LEU A 48 1.54 -10.78 6.00
C LEU A 48 0.28 -10.90 5.13
N PRO A 49 -0.50 -11.98 5.23
CA PRO A 49 -1.62 -12.16 4.31
C PRO A 49 -2.60 -11.00 4.27
N GLU A 50 -2.93 -10.40 5.41
CA GLU A 50 -3.98 -9.38 5.50
C GLU A 50 -3.49 -8.05 6.09
N HIS A 51 -2.18 -7.93 6.37
CA HIS A 51 -1.60 -6.65 6.81
C HIS A 51 -0.11 -6.64 6.51
N MET A 52 0.48 -5.46 6.65
CA MET A 52 1.91 -5.29 6.45
C MET A 52 2.47 -4.24 7.39
N HIS A 53 3.74 -4.39 7.70
CA HIS A 53 4.49 -3.43 8.50
C HIS A 53 5.59 -2.85 7.62
N CYS A 54 5.74 -1.54 7.66
CA CYS A 54 6.74 -0.84 6.85
C CYS A 54 7.48 0.18 7.70
N MET A 55 8.75 0.34 7.39
CA MET A 55 9.56 1.41 7.97
C MET A 55 10.19 2.18 6.81
N TRP A 56 9.87 3.46 6.70
CA TRP A 56 10.31 4.32 5.61
C TRP A 56 11.08 5.51 6.11
N THR A 57 12.12 5.90 5.36
CA THR A 57 12.79 7.19 5.55
C THR A 57 12.49 8.05 4.34
N LEU A 58 11.92 9.22 4.56
CA LEU A 58 11.58 10.16 3.51
C LEU A 58 12.77 11.10 3.21
N PRO A 59 12.78 11.73 2.02
CA PRO A 59 13.80 12.72 1.72
C PRO A 59 13.79 13.88 2.71
N GLU A 60 14.93 14.55 2.88
CA GLU A 60 15.02 15.71 3.75
C GLU A 60 14.01 16.78 3.32
N GLY A 61 13.27 17.31 4.29
CA GLY A 61 12.27 18.32 4.04
C GLY A 61 10.93 17.79 3.55
N ASP A 62 10.80 16.48 3.41
CA ASP A 62 9.58 15.84 2.92
C ASP A 62 8.98 14.98 4.04
N ALA A 63 7.74 15.25 4.38
CA ALA A 63 7.01 14.48 5.40
C ALA A 63 5.71 13.92 4.83
N ASP A 64 5.57 13.89 3.51
CA ASP A 64 4.29 13.52 2.88
C ASP A 64 4.15 12.01 2.68
N PHE A 65 4.16 11.28 3.79
CA PHE A 65 3.90 9.85 3.74
C PHE A 65 2.44 9.54 3.34
N ALA A 66 1.52 10.45 3.64
CA ALA A 66 0.10 10.26 3.31
C ALA A 66 -0.12 10.17 1.80
N LEU A 67 0.54 11.02 1.02
CA LEU A 67 0.47 10.96 -0.44
C LEU A 67 0.96 9.62 -0.96
N ARG A 68 2.09 9.14 -0.45
CA ARG A 68 2.68 7.88 -0.88
C ARG A 68 1.76 6.70 -0.59
N TRP A 69 1.16 6.66 0.61
CA TRP A 69 0.19 5.62 0.94
C TRP A 69 -1.06 5.69 0.07
N LYS A 70 -1.54 6.89 -0.22
CA LYS A 70 -2.69 7.08 -1.10
C LYS A 70 -2.41 6.49 -2.49
N VAL A 71 -1.24 6.80 -3.05
CA VAL A 71 -0.84 6.31 -4.36
C VAL A 71 -0.69 4.80 -4.36
N ILE A 72 -0.07 4.22 -3.32
CA ILE A 72 0.10 2.78 -3.21
C ILE A 72 -1.25 2.07 -3.09
N LYS A 73 -2.08 2.52 -2.17
CA LYS A 73 -3.38 1.88 -1.92
C LYS A 73 -4.29 1.94 -3.15
N PHE A 74 -4.38 3.10 -3.77
CA PHE A 74 -5.18 3.28 -4.98
C PHE A 74 -4.62 2.46 -6.14
N GLY A 75 -3.31 2.52 -6.35
CA GLY A 75 -2.66 1.81 -7.44
C GLY A 75 -2.80 0.31 -7.34
N PHE A 76 -2.68 -0.23 -6.13
CA PHE A 76 -2.85 -1.66 -5.90
C PHE A 76 -4.30 -2.08 -6.16
N SER A 77 -5.26 -1.36 -5.56
CA SER A 77 -6.69 -1.69 -5.71
C SER A 77 -7.14 -1.64 -7.15
N ARG A 78 -6.69 -0.62 -7.90
CA ARG A 78 -7.09 -0.43 -9.29
C ARG A 78 -6.56 -1.54 -10.19
N ARG A 79 -5.40 -2.10 -9.86
CA ARG A 79 -4.75 -3.12 -10.69
C ARG A 79 -5.19 -4.55 -10.38
N LEU A 80 -5.97 -4.74 -9.32
CA LEU A 80 -6.44 -6.07 -8.95
C LEU A 80 -7.37 -6.62 -10.02
N PRO A 81 -7.37 -7.97 -10.19
CA PRO A 81 -8.36 -8.61 -11.05
C PRO A 81 -9.79 -8.28 -10.59
N SER A 82 -10.73 -8.18 -11.54
CA SER A 82 -12.10 -7.80 -11.23
C SER A 82 -12.75 -8.71 -10.21
N ARG A 83 -12.36 -9.98 -10.15
CA ARG A 83 -12.90 -10.93 -9.17
C ARG A 83 -12.60 -10.56 -7.72
N GLU A 84 -11.64 -9.68 -7.49
CA GLU A 84 -11.31 -9.20 -6.16
C GLU A 84 -12.22 -8.05 -5.72
N VAL A 85 -13.05 -7.55 -6.63
CA VAL A 85 -14.03 -6.51 -6.35
C VAL A 85 -15.35 -7.20 -6.05
N LEU A 86 -15.83 -7.13 -4.80
CA LEU A 86 -16.89 -8.00 -4.32
C LEU A 86 -18.29 -7.51 -4.66
N SER A 87 -18.60 -6.24 -4.46
CA SER A 87 -19.95 -5.72 -4.65
C SER A 87 -19.93 -4.35 -5.31
N ALA A 88 -21.09 -3.97 -5.87
CA ALA A 88 -21.22 -2.65 -6.46
C ALA A 88 -20.99 -1.55 -5.44
N THR A 89 -21.45 -1.75 -4.20
CA THR A 89 -21.25 -0.77 -3.13
C THR A 89 -19.77 -0.64 -2.80
N GLN A 90 -19.09 -1.76 -2.64
CA GLN A 90 -17.66 -1.76 -2.37
C GLN A 90 -16.88 -1.17 -3.55
N HIS A 91 -17.29 -1.49 -4.76
CA HIS A 91 -16.66 -0.98 -5.97
C HIS A 91 -16.72 0.56 -6.04
N ARG A 92 -17.88 1.13 -5.67
CA ARG A 92 -18.05 2.59 -5.67
C ARG A 92 -17.18 3.29 -4.65
N ARG A 93 -16.74 2.58 -3.59
CA ARG A 93 -15.85 3.14 -2.58
C ARG A 93 -14.38 3.10 -3.01
N GLY A 94 -14.09 2.49 -4.16
CA GLY A 94 -12.74 2.37 -4.66
C GLY A 94 -11.82 1.64 -3.70
N GLU A 95 -10.63 2.19 -3.46
CA GLU A 95 -9.63 1.55 -2.60
C GLU A 95 -10.13 1.31 -1.18
N ARG A 96 -11.15 2.02 -0.73
CA ARG A 96 -11.73 1.84 0.62
C ARG A 96 -12.43 0.50 0.78
N ALA A 97 -12.78 -0.15 -0.34
CA ALA A 97 -13.41 -1.47 -0.29
C ALA A 97 -12.42 -2.53 0.20
N ILE A 98 -11.14 -2.33 -0.01
CA ILE A 98 -10.09 -3.30 0.29
C ILE A 98 -9.32 -2.91 1.55
N TRP A 99 -8.99 -1.64 1.69
CA TRP A 99 -8.16 -1.14 2.78
C TRP A 99 -9.00 -0.67 3.97
N GLN A 100 -8.48 -0.95 5.14
CA GLN A 100 -9.07 -0.48 6.38
C GLN A 100 -8.76 1.00 6.60
#